data_2cc85aaa182bb47a1bed74224fbd6193
#
_entry.id   2cc85aaa182bb47a1bed74224fbd6193
#
_cell.length_a   1.000
_cell.length_b   1.000
_cell.length_c   1.000
_cell.angle_alpha   90.00
_cell.angle_beta   90.00
_cell.angle_gamma   90.00
#
_symmetry.space_group_name_H-M   'P 1'
#
loop_
_entity.id
_entity.type
_entity.pdbx_description
1 polymer ?
#
loop_
_entity_poly.entity_id
_entity_poly.type
_entity_poly.pdbx_seq_one_letter_code
_entity_poly.pdbx_strand_id
1 'polypeptide(L)'
;MTSVKPAEGKTKFPSRSQVLGIFVLFIIVATAGGIMVWALSDWSAPAQARQMPNPIPATPQTIAAGMSIYMDRCQNCHGEYGNGKGSRADKLSVQPSDFTDVHAMSAQTDGELFWKISEGHRPMPSFKKKLSEGERWQLVDYIRTFSQGAGAAPAPAASSSATPAKAAAAN
;
A
#
# COMPACT_ATOMS: atom_id res chain seq x y z
N MET A 1 50.52 -60.64 -11.04
CA MET A 1 49.44 -60.58 -10.05
C MET A 1 49.71 -59.40 -9.14
N THR A 2 49.16 -58.25 -9.45
CA THR A 2 49.33 -56.99 -8.69
C THR A 2 48.16 -56.85 -7.68
N SER A 3 48.50 -56.97 -6.39
CA SER A 3 47.57 -56.85 -5.28
C SER A 3 47.21 -55.36 -5.08
N VAL A 4 45.96 -54.99 -5.33
CA VAL A 4 45.44 -53.69 -5.06
C VAL A 4 44.95 -53.60 -3.59
N LYS A 5 45.66 -52.78 -2.78
CA LYS A 5 45.38 -52.57 -1.38
C LYS A 5 44.15 -51.60 -1.30
N PRO A 6 43.06 -51.94 -0.60
CA PRO A 6 41.93 -51.05 -0.43
C PRO A 6 42.33 -49.85 0.44
N ALA A 7 41.96 -48.65 0.00
CA ALA A 7 42.15 -47.42 0.77
C ALA A 7 41.12 -47.39 1.93
N GLU A 8 41.61 -47.55 3.14
CA GLU A 8 40.84 -47.47 4.38
C GLU A 8 40.57 -45.97 4.73
N GLY A 9 39.48 -45.43 4.20
CA GLY A 9 39.02 -44.10 4.53
C GLY A 9 38.44 -44.09 5.93
N LYS A 10 39.20 -43.66 6.94
CA LYS A 10 38.70 -43.41 8.31
C LYS A 10 37.80 -42.17 8.31
N THR A 11 36.50 -42.35 8.25
CA THR A 11 35.53 -41.28 8.48
C THR A 11 35.59 -40.86 9.94
N LYS A 12 36.20 -39.71 10.19
CA LYS A 12 36.34 -39.12 11.52
C LYS A 12 34.99 -38.46 11.90
N PHE A 13 34.21 -39.10 12.75
CA PHE A 13 32.97 -38.49 13.27
C PHE A 13 33.31 -37.24 14.08
N PRO A 14 32.51 -36.17 13.94
CA PRO A 14 32.75 -34.93 14.67
C PRO A 14 32.59 -35.14 16.19
N SER A 15 33.46 -34.51 16.96
CA SER A 15 33.40 -34.56 18.42
C SER A 15 32.14 -33.85 18.94
N ARG A 16 31.69 -34.21 20.16
CA ARG A 16 30.52 -33.57 20.78
C ARG A 16 30.62 -32.05 20.82
N SER A 17 31.79 -31.48 21.03
CA SER A 17 32.06 -30.06 21.01
C SER A 17 31.90 -29.44 19.60
N GLN A 18 32.32 -30.16 18.56
CA GLN A 18 32.14 -29.71 17.17
C GLN A 18 30.64 -29.71 16.77
N VAL A 19 29.90 -30.75 17.17
CA VAL A 19 28.46 -30.83 16.93
C VAL A 19 27.74 -29.67 17.64
N LEU A 20 28.06 -29.40 18.91
CA LEU A 20 27.50 -28.31 19.67
C LEU A 20 27.80 -26.94 19.02
N GLY A 21 29.04 -26.74 18.56
CA GLY A 21 29.44 -25.51 17.86
C GLY A 21 28.65 -25.28 16.56
N ILE A 22 28.40 -26.34 15.78
CA ILE A 22 27.59 -26.28 14.56
C ILE A 22 26.14 -25.90 14.89
N PHE A 23 25.54 -26.49 15.94
CA PHE A 23 24.18 -26.16 16.36
C PHE A 23 24.07 -24.71 16.82
N VAL A 24 25.00 -24.21 17.61
CA VAL A 24 25.00 -22.78 18.05
C VAL A 24 25.12 -21.85 16.86
N LEU A 25 26.02 -22.16 15.91
CA LEU A 25 26.17 -21.38 14.68
C LEU A 25 24.87 -21.37 13.85
N PHE A 26 24.18 -22.51 13.74
CA PHE A 26 22.90 -22.62 13.03
C PHE A 26 21.80 -21.75 13.69
N ILE A 27 21.74 -21.76 15.02
CA ILE A 27 20.77 -20.92 15.75
C ILE A 27 21.08 -19.44 15.54
N ILE A 28 22.35 -19.02 15.59
CA ILE A 28 22.75 -17.63 15.37
C ILE A 28 22.41 -17.18 13.95
N VAL A 29 22.69 -18.00 12.93
CA VAL A 29 22.38 -17.69 11.53
C VAL A 29 20.87 -17.64 11.30
N ALA A 30 20.11 -18.57 11.89
CA ALA A 30 18.65 -18.61 11.77
C ALA A 30 17.99 -17.40 12.46
N THR A 31 18.48 -17.00 13.64
CA THR A 31 17.97 -15.83 14.35
C THR A 31 18.37 -14.53 13.66
N ALA A 32 19.63 -14.40 13.21
CA ALA A 32 20.09 -13.22 12.46
C ALA A 32 19.36 -13.09 11.12
N GLY A 33 19.16 -14.21 10.39
CA GLY A 33 18.38 -14.23 9.16
C GLY A 33 16.91 -13.86 9.37
N GLY A 34 16.30 -14.36 10.44
CA GLY A 34 14.93 -14.00 10.82
C GLY A 34 14.78 -12.49 11.12
N ILE A 35 15.71 -11.91 11.86
CA ILE A 35 15.72 -10.48 12.18
C ILE A 35 15.92 -9.64 10.92
N MET A 36 16.77 -10.07 10.00
CA MET A 36 17.04 -9.35 8.75
C MET A 36 15.82 -9.35 7.82
N VAL A 37 15.09 -10.46 7.74
CA VAL A 37 13.83 -10.53 6.96
C VAL A 37 12.75 -9.61 7.54
N TRP A 38 12.66 -9.50 8.87
CA TRP A 38 11.74 -8.57 9.52
C TRP A 38 12.09 -7.08 9.25
N ALA A 39 13.37 -6.76 9.19
CA ALA A 39 13.83 -5.39 8.91
C ALA A 39 13.61 -4.95 7.45
N LEU A 40 13.45 -5.90 6.55
CA LEU A 40 13.13 -5.67 5.13
C LEU A 40 11.62 -5.79 4.84
N SER A 41 10.78 -5.92 5.88
CA SER A 41 9.34 -6.00 5.66
C SER A 41 8.84 -4.68 5.08
N ASP A 42 8.56 -4.71 3.79
CA ASP A 42 7.80 -3.71 3.07
C ASP A 42 6.57 -3.31 3.90
N TRP A 43 6.18 -2.03 3.81
CA TRP A 43 4.94 -1.54 4.40
C TRP A 43 3.73 -2.23 3.78
N SER A 44 3.48 -3.47 4.20
CA SER A 44 2.39 -4.30 3.72
C SER A 44 1.27 -4.42 4.73
N ALA A 45 0.04 -4.34 4.22
CA ALA A 45 -1.15 -4.50 5.03
C ALA A 45 -1.28 -5.95 5.55
N PRO A 46 -1.79 -6.16 6.78
CA PRO A 46 -2.11 -7.48 7.31
C PRO A 46 -3.07 -8.23 6.38
N ALA A 47 -3.04 -9.56 6.42
CA ALA A 47 -3.87 -10.40 5.56
C ALA A 47 -5.36 -10.07 5.66
N GLN A 48 -5.86 -9.78 6.87
CA GLN A 48 -7.25 -9.39 7.11
C GLN A 48 -7.62 -8.09 6.38
N ALA A 49 -6.73 -7.09 6.41
CA ALA A 49 -6.97 -5.84 5.71
C ALA A 49 -6.99 -6.05 4.19
N ARG A 50 -6.08 -6.87 3.67
CA ARG A 50 -6.04 -7.18 2.22
C ARG A 50 -7.28 -7.89 1.71
N GLN A 51 -7.95 -8.67 2.57
CA GLN A 51 -9.17 -9.40 2.21
C GLN A 51 -10.45 -8.55 2.39
N MET A 52 -10.34 -7.35 2.94
CA MET A 52 -11.49 -6.47 3.19
C MET A 52 -12.00 -5.89 1.86
N PRO A 53 -13.26 -6.19 1.47
CA PRO A 53 -13.85 -5.57 0.28
C PRO A 53 -14.22 -4.11 0.59
N ASN A 54 -14.24 -3.26 -0.43
CA ASN A 54 -14.81 -1.94 -0.29
C ASN A 54 -16.33 -2.05 -0.08
N PRO A 55 -16.90 -1.59 1.05
CA PRO A 55 -18.33 -1.68 1.31
C PRO A 55 -19.14 -0.61 0.58
N ILE A 56 -18.47 0.35 -0.06
CA ILE A 56 -19.10 1.46 -0.76
C ILE A 56 -19.01 1.22 -2.27
N PRO A 57 -20.11 1.29 -3.03
CA PRO A 57 -20.03 1.18 -4.48
C PRO A 57 -19.33 2.40 -5.09
N ALA A 58 -18.42 2.16 -6.03
CA ALA A 58 -17.76 3.23 -6.79
C ALA A 58 -18.75 3.89 -7.75
N THR A 59 -19.44 4.91 -7.30
CA THR A 59 -20.36 5.75 -8.09
C THR A 59 -19.70 7.08 -8.45
N PRO A 60 -20.21 7.82 -9.44
CA PRO A 60 -19.72 9.17 -9.70
C PRO A 60 -19.72 10.07 -8.46
N GLN A 61 -20.69 9.90 -7.56
CA GLN A 61 -20.82 10.69 -6.34
C GLN A 61 -19.73 10.31 -5.30
N THR A 62 -19.46 9.00 -5.08
CA THR A 62 -18.43 8.56 -4.14
C THR A 62 -17.04 8.92 -4.65
N ILE A 63 -16.80 8.80 -5.96
CA ILE A 63 -15.56 9.21 -6.62
C ILE A 63 -15.35 10.73 -6.50
N ALA A 64 -16.38 11.56 -6.73
CA ALA A 64 -16.28 13.01 -6.59
C ALA A 64 -16.00 13.44 -5.14
N ALA A 65 -16.61 12.76 -4.16
CA ALA A 65 -16.32 12.99 -2.74
C ALA A 65 -14.86 12.62 -2.41
N GLY A 66 -14.38 11.47 -2.88
CA GLY A 66 -12.98 11.04 -2.73
C GLY A 66 -12.02 12.03 -3.40
N MET A 67 -12.34 12.55 -4.59
CA MET A 67 -11.58 13.59 -5.28
C MET A 67 -11.42 14.83 -4.41
N SER A 68 -12.49 15.32 -3.81
CA SER A 68 -12.45 16.50 -2.95
C SER A 68 -11.48 16.32 -1.78
N ILE A 69 -11.52 15.15 -1.12
CA ILE A 69 -10.63 14.82 -0.01
C ILE A 69 -9.19 14.70 -0.50
N TYR A 70 -8.97 14.06 -1.66
CA TYR A 70 -7.66 13.88 -2.26
C TYR A 70 -6.99 15.23 -2.54
N MET A 71 -7.69 16.16 -3.16
CA MET A 71 -7.20 17.50 -3.48
C MET A 71 -6.86 18.32 -2.23
N ASP A 72 -7.61 18.14 -1.15
CA ASP A 72 -7.31 18.83 0.13
C ASP A 72 -6.12 18.22 0.87
N ARG A 73 -5.99 16.89 0.88
CA ARG A 73 -5.11 16.18 1.82
C ARG A 73 -3.94 15.42 1.20
N CYS A 74 -4.03 15.01 -0.06
CA CYS A 74 -3.13 14.02 -0.64
C CYS A 74 -2.27 14.57 -1.77
N GLN A 75 -2.81 15.46 -2.61
CA GLN A 75 -2.18 15.94 -3.84
C GLN A 75 -0.81 16.58 -3.62
N ASN A 76 -0.58 17.26 -2.49
CA ASN A 76 0.68 17.92 -2.22
C ASN A 76 1.88 16.95 -2.16
N CYS A 77 1.63 15.69 -1.86
CA CYS A 77 2.65 14.64 -1.86
C CYS A 77 2.48 13.72 -3.07
N HIS A 78 1.27 13.22 -3.32
CA HIS A 78 1.02 12.24 -4.37
C HIS A 78 0.82 12.83 -5.78
N GLY A 79 0.78 14.15 -5.90
CA GLY A 79 0.54 14.86 -7.16
C GLY A 79 -0.96 14.99 -7.50
N GLU A 80 -1.31 16.03 -8.23
CA GLU A 80 -2.69 16.27 -8.69
C GLU A 80 -3.20 15.09 -9.55
N TYR A 81 -2.31 14.50 -10.33
CA TYR A 81 -2.60 13.37 -11.21
C TYR A 81 -2.25 12.01 -10.61
N GLY A 82 -1.94 11.94 -9.33
CA GLY A 82 -1.63 10.68 -8.66
C GLY A 82 -0.27 10.05 -9.00
N ASN A 83 0.61 10.77 -9.69
CA ASN A 83 1.89 10.29 -10.20
C ASN A 83 3.05 10.32 -9.20
N GLY A 84 2.78 10.55 -7.91
CA GLY A 84 3.80 10.64 -6.87
C GLY A 84 4.69 11.89 -6.92
N LYS A 85 4.37 12.87 -7.78
CA LYS A 85 5.18 14.08 -8.03
C LYS A 85 4.50 15.35 -7.51
N GLY A 86 3.95 15.30 -6.31
CA GLY A 86 3.36 16.47 -5.67
C GLY A 86 4.41 17.53 -5.28
N SER A 87 3.96 18.74 -5.02
CA SER A 87 4.82 19.90 -4.70
C SER A 87 5.71 19.70 -3.46
N ARG A 88 5.41 18.69 -2.64
CA ARG A 88 6.19 18.32 -1.45
C ARG A 88 6.99 17.04 -1.63
N ALA A 89 6.84 16.32 -2.74
CA ALA A 89 7.45 14.99 -2.95
C ALA A 89 8.98 15.03 -2.79
N ASP A 90 9.64 16.01 -3.39
CA ASP A 90 11.11 16.15 -3.35
C ASP A 90 11.68 16.41 -1.95
N LYS A 91 10.83 16.80 -0.98
CA LYS A 91 11.21 17.07 0.41
C LYS A 91 11.04 15.85 1.32
N LEU A 92 10.55 14.75 0.79
CA LEU A 92 10.27 13.53 1.55
C LEU A 92 11.45 12.57 1.47
N SER A 93 11.66 11.82 2.53
CA SER A 93 12.69 10.76 2.59
C SER A 93 12.34 9.53 1.76
N VAL A 94 11.08 9.39 1.35
CA VAL A 94 10.55 8.28 0.54
C VAL A 94 9.67 8.86 -0.54
N GLN A 95 9.84 8.37 -1.78
CA GLN A 95 9.00 8.77 -2.91
C GLN A 95 7.55 8.34 -2.66
N PRO A 96 6.56 9.24 -2.78
CA PRO A 96 5.15 8.87 -2.71
C PRO A 96 4.77 7.90 -3.83
N SER A 97 3.82 7.01 -3.55
CA SER A 97 3.33 6.03 -4.52
C SER A 97 2.79 6.72 -5.77
N ASP A 98 3.13 6.14 -6.92
CA ASP A 98 2.55 6.47 -8.22
C ASP A 98 1.27 5.65 -8.43
N PHE A 99 0.12 6.29 -8.34
CA PHE A 99 -1.19 5.64 -8.52
C PHE A 99 -1.55 5.47 -10.00
N THR A 100 -0.76 6.02 -10.91
CA THR A 100 -0.95 5.84 -12.36
C THR A 100 -0.29 4.56 -12.86
N ASP A 101 0.60 3.96 -12.06
CA ASP A 101 1.22 2.66 -12.38
C ASP A 101 0.18 1.54 -12.23
N VAL A 102 -0.36 1.10 -13.37
CA VAL A 102 -1.38 0.04 -13.46
C VAL A 102 -0.90 -1.26 -12.82
N HIS A 103 0.38 -1.62 -13.01
CA HIS A 103 0.93 -2.86 -12.46
C HIS A 103 1.01 -2.80 -10.94
N ALA A 104 1.58 -1.72 -10.39
CA ALA A 104 1.68 -1.53 -8.95
C ALA A 104 0.29 -1.45 -8.28
N MET A 105 -0.67 -0.79 -8.93
CA MET A 105 -2.02 -0.63 -8.41
C MET A 105 -2.85 -1.91 -8.49
N SER A 106 -2.68 -2.73 -9.53
CA SER A 106 -3.38 -4.02 -9.64
C SER A 106 -2.90 -5.05 -8.60
N ALA A 107 -1.66 -4.94 -8.14
CA ALA A 107 -1.10 -5.80 -7.10
C ALA A 107 -1.64 -5.49 -5.69
N GLN A 108 -2.29 -4.35 -5.48
CA GLN A 108 -2.84 -3.93 -4.19
C GLN A 108 -4.36 -4.05 -4.17
N THR A 109 -4.91 -4.63 -3.12
CA THR A 109 -6.37 -4.68 -2.92
C THR A 109 -6.92 -3.36 -2.39
N ASP A 110 -8.24 -3.16 -2.48
CA ASP A 110 -8.89 -1.96 -1.91
C ASP A 110 -8.73 -1.89 -0.40
N GLY A 111 -8.83 -3.03 0.28
CA GLY A 111 -8.59 -3.12 1.71
C GLY A 111 -7.16 -2.78 2.11
N GLU A 112 -6.17 -3.11 1.25
CA GLU A 112 -4.78 -2.70 1.48
C GLU A 112 -4.61 -1.19 1.35
N LEU A 113 -5.18 -0.56 0.32
CA LEU A 113 -5.18 0.89 0.15
C LEU A 113 -5.87 1.60 1.32
N PHE A 114 -7.05 1.11 1.72
CA PHE A 114 -7.78 1.61 2.88
C PHE A 114 -6.95 1.52 4.17
N TRP A 115 -6.27 0.40 4.39
CA TRP A 115 -5.41 0.21 5.56
C TRP A 115 -4.23 1.19 5.54
N LYS A 116 -3.56 1.34 4.40
CA LYS A 116 -2.44 2.27 4.22
C LYS A 116 -2.86 3.72 4.48
N ILE A 117 -4.01 4.14 3.99
CA ILE A 117 -4.59 5.46 4.28
C ILE A 117 -4.88 5.60 5.78
N SER A 118 -5.46 4.56 6.38
CA SER A 118 -5.86 4.58 7.79
C SER A 118 -4.66 4.68 8.73
N GLU A 119 -3.68 3.80 8.57
CA GLU A 119 -2.56 3.70 9.51
C GLU A 119 -1.45 4.71 9.21
N GLY A 120 -1.25 5.02 7.93
CA GLY A 120 -0.12 5.84 7.49
C GLY A 120 1.22 5.14 7.69
N HIS A 121 2.25 5.70 7.13
CA HIS A 121 3.65 5.29 7.35
C HIS A 121 4.54 6.48 7.07
N ARG A 122 5.29 6.95 8.06
CA ARG A 122 6.10 8.16 7.90
C ARG A 122 6.92 8.12 6.61
N PRO A 123 6.89 9.18 5.80
CA PRO A 123 6.34 10.52 6.05
C PRO A 123 4.82 10.67 5.85
N MET A 124 4.09 9.67 5.33
CA MET A 124 2.64 9.71 5.17
C MET A 124 1.94 9.66 6.54
N PRO A 125 1.08 10.64 6.89
CA PRO A 125 0.38 10.64 8.17
C PRO A 125 -0.76 9.61 8.19
N SER A 126 -1.17 9.17 9.38
CA SER A 126 -2.41 8.42 9.59
C SER A 126 -3.63 9.30 9.40
N PHE A 127 -4.63 8.79 8.69
CA PHE A 127 -5.93 9.46 8.50
C PHE A 127 -7.07 8.82 9.31
N LYS A 128 -6.81 7.75 10.06
CA LYS A 128 -7.80 7.02 10.86
C LYS A 128 -8.64 7.91 11.80
N LYS A 129 -8.01 8.92 12.40
CA LYS A 129 -8.67 9.88 13.29
C LYS A 129 -9.10 11.18 12.60
N LYS A 130 -8.68 11.40 11.36
CA LYS A 130 -8.91 12.66 10.62
C LYS A 130 -10.04 12.55 9.62
N LEU A 131 -10.31 11.35 9.15
CA LEU A 131 -11.34 11.03 8.18
C LEU A 131 -12.20 9.89 8.73
N SER A 132 -13.50 9.97 8.47
CA SER A 132 -14.42 8.87 8.73
C SER A 132 -14.07 7.63 7.90
N GLU A 133 -14.62 6.50 8.26
CA GLU A 133 -14.42 5.26 7.51
C GLU A 133 -14.92 5.39 6.06
N GLY A 134 -16.12 5.98 5.88
CA GLY A 134 -16.70 6.22 4.57
C GLY A 134 -15.81 7.12 3.69
N GLU A 135 -15.28 8.22 4.24
CA GLU A 135 -14.38 9.11 3.50
C GLU A 135 -13.09 8.42 3.05
N ARG A 136 -12.55 7.51 3.86
CA ARG A 136 -11.36 6.74 3.47
C ARG A 136 -11.66 5.74 2.34
N TRP A 137 -12.85 5.14 2.34
CA TRP A 137 -13.29 4.29 1.23
C TRP A 137 -13.56 5.08 -0.05
N GLN A 138 -14.17 6.27 0.05
CA GLN A 138 -14.32 7.19 -1.09
C GLN A 138 -12.97 7.61 -1.68
N LEU A 139 -11.95 7.80 -0.83
CA LEU A 139 -10.58 8.01 -1.30
C LEU A 139 -10.04 6.82 -2.08
N VAL A 140 -10.29 5.59 -1.65
CA VAL A 140 -9.90 4.38 -2.40
C VAL A 140 -10.56 4.37 -3.78
N ASP A 141 -11.87 4.65 -3.87
CA ASP A 141 -12.59 4.74 -5.14
C ASP A 141 -11.94 5.75 -6.09
N TYR A 142 -11.62 6.94 -5.58
CA TYR A 142 -10.98 7.97 -6.39
C TYR A 142 -9.55 7.57 -6.82
N ILE A 143 -8.72 7.04 -5.92
CA ILE A 143 -7.35 6.61 -6.21
C ILE A 143 -7.34 5.55 -7.31
N ARG A 144 -8.30 4.65 -7.34
CA ARG A 144 -8.45 3.64 -8.39
C ARG A 144 -8.64 4.23 -9.78
N THR A 145 -9.23 5.41 -9.89
CA THR A 145 -9.45 6.05 -11.21
C THR A 145 -8.15 6.39 -11.92
N PHE A 146 -7.07 6.66 -11.20
CA PHE A 146 -5.78 7.01 -11.81
C PHE A 146 -5.19 5.88 -12.64
N SER A 147 -5.33 4.63 -12.21
CA SER A 147 -4.80 3.46 -12.92
C SER A 147 -5.76 2.85 -13.95
N GLN A 148 -7.04 3.25 -13.93
CA GLN A 148 -8.05 2.73 -14.86
C GLN A 148 -8.14 3.50 -16.17
N GLY A 149 -7.22 4.42 -16.45
CA GLY A 149 -7.23 5.27 -17.64
C GLY A 149 -8.28 6.39 -17.60
N ALA A 150 -9.02 6.50 -16.49
CA ALA A 150 -9.93 7.61 -16.20
C ALA A 150 -9.18 8.83 -15.63
N GLY A 151 -7.89 8.95 -15.91
CA GLY A 151 -7.05 10.10 -15.50
C GLY A 151 -7.43 11.45 -16.10
N ALA A 152 -8.58 11.53 -16.75
CA ALA A 152 -9.30 12.77 -16.91
C ALA A 152 -10.15 12.95 -15.64
N ALA A 153 -9.81 13.94 -14.81
CA ALA A 153 -10.70 14.40 -13.75
C ALA A 153 -12.14 14.41 -14.26
N PRO A 154 -13.12 13.82 -13.52
CA PRO A 154 -14.50 14.08 -13.88
C PRO A 154 -14.63 15.60 -13.88
N ALA A 155 -15.05 16.16 -15.01
CA ALA A 155 -15.31 17.58 -15.13
C ALA A 155 -16.14 18.01 -13.92
N PRO A 156 -15.82 19.14 -13.25
CA PRO A 156 -16.61 19.60 -12.12
C PRO A 156 -18.07 19.56 -12.55
N ALA A 157 -18.88 18.79 -11.81
CA ALA A 157 -20.30 18.70 -12.06
C ALA A 157 -20.79 20.13 -12.15
N ALA A 158 -21.28 20.53 -13.35
CA ALA A 158 -21.82 21.84 -13.58
C ALA A 158 -22.82 22.09 -12.45
N SER A 159 -22.56 23.10 -11.66
CA SER A 159 -23.47 23.53 -10.62
C SER A 159 -24.84 23.76 -11.30
N SER A 160 -25.72 22.78 -11.11
CA SER A 160 -27.12 22.93 -11.44
C SER A 160 -27.64 24.09 -10.57
N SER A 161 -27.59 25.29 -11.10
CA SER A 161 -28.30 26.43 -10.58
C SER A 161 -29.80 26.12 -10.71
N ALA A 162 -30.31 25.45 -9.69
CA ALA A 162 -31.77 25.38 -9.49
C ALA A 162 -32.24 26.79 -9.24
N THR A 163 -32.74 27.44 -10.29
CA THR A 163 -33.53 28.68 -10.21
C THR A 163 -34.77 28.37 -9.38
N PRO A 164 -35.00 29.04 -8.25
CA PRO A 164 -36.22 28.83 -7.52
C PRO A 164 -37.38 29.33 -8.39
N ALA A 165 -38.27 28.42 -8.76
CA ALA A 165 -39.52 28.77 -9.41
C ALA A 165 -40.33 29.69 -8.48
N LYS A 166 -40.44 30.95 -8.87
CA LYS A 166 -41.30 31.97 -8.25
C LYS A 166 -42.76 31.48 -8.32
N ALA A 167 -43.32 31.08 -7.19
CA ALA A 167 -44.75 30.81 -7.07
C ALA A 167 -45.52 32.08 -7.44
N ALA A 168 -46.22 32.04 -8.56
CA ALA A 168 -47.19 33.07 -8.92
C ALA A 168 -48.42 32.85 -8.04
N ALA A 169 -48.66 33.79 -7.16
CA ALA A 169 -49.95 33.92 -6.49
C ALA A 169 -50.99 34.37 -7.53
N ALA A 170 -52.00 33.55 -7.74
CA ALA A 170 -53.19 33.93 -8.46
C ALA A 170 -54.24 34.44 -7.46
N ASN A 171 -54.75 35.55 -7.74
CA ASN A 171 -55.87 36.28 -7.10
C ASN A 171 -57.21 35.53 -7.31
#